data_185d27b6e1def76d6734f0441ec3ee84
#
_entry.id   185d27b6e1def76d6734f0441ec3ee84
#
_cell.length_a   1.000
_cell.length_b   1.000
_cell.length_c   1.000
_cell.angle_alpha   90.00
_cell.angle_beta   90.00
_cell.angle_gamma   90.00
#
_symmetry.space_group_name_H-M   'P 1'
#
loop_
_entity.id
_entity.type
_entity.pdbx_description
1 polymer ?
#
loop_
_entity_poly.entity_id
_entity_poly.type
_entity_poly.pdbx_seq_one_letter_code
_entity_poly.pdbx_strand_id
1 'polypeptide(L)'
;AGLYASGLMITHVDYSQEAWEANDVNTTRERYAIMAADNSKARTIPDVEGDLYPYKGNNSFGNTTIPAATLNHANTDGSKLLNKEITDITQNADGTISFKFRNNNTTGISEINAESSKPAIYNMNGIIMGYDLDKLPKGIYLLKGKKVKR
;
A
#
# COMPACT_ATOMS: atom_id res chain seq x y z
N ALA A 1 31.55 9.95 7.78
CA ALA A 1 31.11 8.55 7.80
C ALA A 1 30.13 8.39 6.65
N GLY A 2 30.43 7.56 5.66
CA GLY A 2 29.53 7.23 4.56
C GLY A 2 28.47 6.24 5.03
N LEU A 3 27.28 6.26 4.41
CA LEU A 3 26.29 5.20 4.57
C LEU A 3 26.86 3.93 3.95
N TYR A 4 26.74 2.79 4.63
CA TYR A 4 27.22 1.49 4.14
C TYR A 4 26.33 0.94 3.02
N ALA A 5 25.07 1.40 2.94
CA ALA A 5 24.10 0.98 1.94
C ALA A 5 23.07 2.09 1.67
N SER A 6 22.40 1.99 0.52
CA SER A 6 21.34 2.92 0.09
C SER A 6 20.19 2.12 -0.53
N GLY A 7 18.96 2.45 -0.19
CA GLY A 7 17.77 1.75 -0.66
C GLY A 7 16.57 1.96 0.24
N LEU A 8 15.47 1.26 -0.06
CA LEU A 8 14.26 1.22 0.77
C LEU A 8 14.41 0.18 1.88
N MET A 9 14.41 0.62 3.12
CA MET A 9 14.31 -0.28 4.27
C MET A 9 12.84 -0.60 4.57
N ILE A 10 12.53 -1.89 4.63
CA ILE A 10 11.20 -2.37 5.00
C ILE A 10 11.29 -3.04 6.37
N THR A 11 10.41 -2.65 7.30
CA THR A 11 10.36 -3.23 8.64
C THR A 11 8.99 -3.81 8.92
N HIS A 12 8.96 -4.94 9.62
CA HIS A 12 7.76 -5.50 10.23
C HIS A 12 7.71 -5.07 11.69
N VAL A 13 6.57 -4.50 12.11
CA VAL A 13 6.33 -4.08 13.49
C VAL A 13 5.06 -4.77 14.01
N ASP A 14 5.21 -5.58 15.04
CA ASP A 14 4.13 -6.21 15.81
C ASP A 14 4.03 -5.50 17.15
N TYR A 15 3.32 -4.38 17.17
CA TYR A 15 3.25 -3.50 18.33
C TYR A 15 2.56 -4.18 19.53
N SER A 16 3.17 -4.06 20.70
CA SER A 16 2.60 -4.36 22.01
C SER A 16 3.07 -3.31 22.99
N GLN A 17 2.14 -2.55 23.58
CA GLN A 17 2.48 -1.50 24.54
C GLN A 17 3.35 -2.04 25.67
N GLU A 18 2.97 -3.18 26.27
CA GLU A 18 3.69 -3.82 27.35
C GLU A 18 5.15 -4.16 26.97
N ALA A 19 5.35 -4.76 25.79
CA ALA A 19 6.69 -5.12 25.33
C ALA A 19 7.57 -3.90 25.03
N TRP A 20 6.98 -2.81 24.54
CA TRP A 20 7.70 -1.56 24.29
C TRP A 20 8.07 -0.83 25.58
N GLU A 21 7.15 -0.75 26.53
CA GLU A 21 7.41 -0.14 27.85
C GLU A 21 8.45 -0.91 28.65
N ALA A 22 8.45 -2.24 28.56
CA ALA A 22 9.41 -3.11 29.21
C ALA A 22 10.76 -3.22 28.48
N ASN A 23 10.92 -2.62 27.31
CA ASN A 23 12.07 -2.79 26.40
C ASN A 23 12.34 -4.27 26.07
N ASP A 24 11.27 -5.05 25.85
CA ASP A 24 11.26 -6.50 25.63
C ASP A 24 10.75 -6.87 24.22
N VAL A 25 11.08 -6.03 23.23
CA VAL A 25 10.48 -6.08 21.89
C VAL A 25 10.81 -7.36 21.14
N ASN A 26 12.03 -7.90 21.30
CA ASN A 26 12.53 -9.02 20.51
C ASN A 26 13.04 -10.21 21.36
N THR A 27 12.73 -10.27 22.68
CA THR A 27 13.22 -11.34 23.57
C THR A 27 12.40 -12.61 23.46
N THR A 28 11.09 -12.51 23.54
CA THR A 28 10.21 -13.69 23.51
C THR A 28 9.77 -14.05 22.09
N ARG A 29 9.65 -13.04 21.24
CA ARG A 29 9.35 -13.18 19.80
C ARG A 29 9.82 -11.91 19.08
N GLU A 30 10.18 -12.05 17.81
CA GLU A 30 10.61 -10.94 16.98
C GLU A 30 9.41 -10.05 16.64
N ARG A 31 9.27 -8.92 17.36
CA ARG A 31 8.21 -7.93 17.17
C ARG A 31 8.64 -6.76 16.29
N TYR A 32 9.93 -6.57 16.15
CA TYR A 32 10.52 -5.58 15.26
C TYR A 32 11.61 -6.26 14.44
N ALA A 33 11.37 -6.39 13.15
CA ALA A 33 12.26 -7.07 12.22
C ALA A 33 12.51 -6.24 10.97
N ILE A 34 13.73 -6.28 10.45
CA ILE A 34 14.03 -5.84 9.09
C ILE A 34 13.65 -6.96 8.13
N MET A 35 12.87 -6.64 7.12
CA MET A 35 12.52 -7.56 6.03
C MET A 35 13.57 -7.44 4.94
N ALA A 36 14.73 -8.08 5.18
CA ALA A 36 15.92 -7.96 4.34
C ALA A 36 15.69 -8.43 2.90
N ALA A 37 16.13 -7.64 1.90
CA ALA A 37 15.91 -7.96 0.49
C ALA A 37 16.61 -9.25 0.04
N ASP A 38 17.69 -9.65 0.70
CA ASP A 38 18.39 -10.94 0.47
C ASP A 38 17.87 -12.08 1.35
N ASN A 39 16.87 -11.80 2.21
CA ASN A 39 16.34 -12.73 3.20
C ASN A 39 17.39 -13.23 4.22
N SER A 40 18.50 -12.54 4.37
CA SER A 40 19.50 -12.84 5.40
C SER A 40 19.03 -12.35 6.76
N LYS A 41 19.40 -13.10 7.81
CA LYS A 41 19.23 -12.68 9.20
C LYS A 41 20.50 -12.18 9.83
N ALA A 42 21.60 -12.18 9.10
CA ALA A 42 22.84 -11.61 9.57
C ALA A 42 22.68 -10.09 9.75
N ARG A 43 23.46 -9.53 10.65
CA ARG A 43 23.44 -8.08 10.96
C ARG A 43 24.88 -7.58 11.07
N THR A 44 25.71 -8.01 10.13
CA THR A 44 27.10 -7.56 9.99
C THR A 44 27.19 -6.43 8.98
N ILE A 45 28.22 -5.61 9.06
CA ILE A 45 28.40 -4.49 8.10
C ILE A 45 28.39 -4.96 6.64
N PRO A 46 29.03 -6.08 6.25
CA PRO A 46 28.97 -6.57 4.86
C PRO A 46 27.58 -7.02 4.42
N ASP A 47 26.69 -7.35 5.36
CA ASP A 47 25.33 -7.83 5.07
C ASP A 47 24.31 -6.69 4.89
N VAL A 48 24.59 -5.51 5.42
CA VAL A 48 23.65 -4.37 5.40
C VAL A 48 23.26 -3.94 3.97
N GLU A 49 24.09 -4.16 2.97
CA GLU A 49 23.73 -3.91 1.58
C GLU A 49 22.55 -4.77 1.13
N GLY A 50 22.48 -6.01 1.62
CA GLY A 50 21.42 -6.97 1.31
C GLY A 50 20.10 -6.70 2.04
N ASP A 51 20.12 -5.89 3.10
CA ASP A 51 18.92 -5.54 3.85
C ASP A 51 17.98 -4.62 3.07
N LEU A 52 18.49 -3.80 2.14
CA LEU A 52 17.75 -2.73 1.48
C LEU A 52 17.29 -3.11 0.07
N TYR A 53 16.10 -2.66 -0.30
CA TYR A 53 15.55 -2.85 -1.65
C TYR A 53 15.90 -1.66 -2.57
N PRO A 54 16.17 -1.92 -3.90
CA PRO A 54 16.29 -3.23 -4.54
C PRO A 54 17.68 -3.85 -4.29
N TYR A 55 17.74 -5.19 -4.21
CA TYR A 55 18.98 -5.91 -4.08
C TYR A 55 19.03 -7.12 -5.02
N LYS A 56 20.06 -7.21 -5.88
CA LYS A 56 20.31 -8.34 -6.82
C LYS A 56 19.06 -8.82 -7.57
N GLY A 57 18.22 -7.86 -8.03
CA GLY A 57 16.99 -8.14 -8.75
C GLY A 57 15.76 -8.34 -7.87
N ASN A 58 15.90 -8.44 -6.56
CA ASN A 58 14.76 -8.39 -5.63
C ASN A 58 14.32 -6.93 -5.43
N ASN A 59 13.25 -6.54 -6.12
CA ASN A 59 12.70 -5.19 -6.15
C ASN A 59 11.23 -5.14 -5.72
N SER A 60 10.78 -6.15 -4.96
CA SER A 60 9.40 -6.24 -4.49
C SER A 60 9.30 -6.92 -3.13
N PHE A 61 8.25 -6.56 -2.39
CA PHE A 61 7.90 -7.18 -1.11
C PHE A 61 6.40 -7.39 -1.04
N GLY A 62 5.97 -8.64 -0.88
CA GLY A 62 4.55 -8.99 -0.92
C GLY A 62 4.29 -10.41 -0.40
N ASN A 63 3.09 -10.92 -0.63
CA ASN A 63 2.65 -12.20 -0.08
C ASN A 63 3.45 -13.41 -0.60
N THR A 64 3.98 -13.31 -1.81
CA THR A 64 4.65 -14.43 -2.51
C THR A 64 6.14 -14.20 -2.72
N THR A 65 6.69 -13.12 -2.19
CA THR A 65 8.13 -12.81 -2.25
C THR A 65 8.91 -13.55 -1.17
N ILE A 66 10.24 -13.52 -1.29
CA ILE A 66 11.16 -13.99 -0.26
C ILE A 66 12.07 -12.81 0.12
N PRO A 67 11.93 -12.25 1.35
CA PRO A 67 10.96 -12.62 2.40
C PRO A 67 9.52 -12.30 2.02
N ALA A 68 8.57 -13.00 2.62
CA ALA A 68 7.15 -12.78 2.39
C ALA A 68 6.55 -11.78 3.40
N ALA A 69 5.54 -11.02 2.94
CA ALA A 69 4.80 -10.08 3.78
C ALA A 69 3.76 -10.82 4.64
N THR A 70 4.22 -11.52 5.68
CA THR A 70 3.38 -12.27 6.60
C THR A 70 3.20 -11.54 7.93
N LEU A 71 2.04 -11.76 8.56
CA LEU A 71 1.68 -11.18 9.84
C LEU A 71 1.90 -12.19 10.97
N ASN A 72 2.30 -11.72 12.16
CA ASN A 72 2.35 -12.54 13.36
C ASN A 72 0.96 -12.95 13.84
N HIS A 73 -0.02 -12.05 13.72
CA HIS A 73 -1.41 -12.27 14.04
C HIS A 73 -2.24 -12.48 12.76
N ALA A 74 -3.22 -13.37 12.83
CA ALA A 74 -4.14 -13.59 11.73
C ALA A 74 -5.09 -12.40 11.53
N ASN A 75 -5.46 -12.15 10.29
CA ASN A 75 -6.56 -11.27 9.92
C ASN A 75 -7.90 -11.84 10.37
N THR A 76 -8.99 -11.10 10.21
CA THR A 76 -10.35 -11.54 10.53
C THR A 76 -10.82 -12.72 9.69
N ASP A 77 -10.24 -12.94 8.51
CA ASP A 77 -10.48 -14.09 7.62
C ASP A 77 -9.62 -15.31 7.96
N GLY A 78 -8.80 -15.23 9.01
CA GLY A 78 -7.87 -16.28 9.44
C GLY A 78 -6.55 -16.33 8.66
N SER A 79 -6.38 -15.55 7.61
CA SER A 79 -5.13 -15.49 6.86
C SER A 79 -4.05 -14.72 7.62
N LYS A 80 -2.78 -15.00 7.32
CA LYS A 80 -1.63 -14.23 7.81
C LYS A 80 -0.96 -13.43 6.69
N LEU A 81 -1.65 -13.18 5.60
CA LEU A 81 -1.13 -12.41 4.48
C LEU A 81 -1.42 -10.93 4.69
N LEU A 82 -0.41 -10.09 4.50
CA LEU A 82 -0.56 -8.64 4.61
C LEU A 82 -1.48 -8.08 3.51
N ASN A 83 -1.47 -8.67 2.31
CA ASN A 83 -2.22 -8.21 1.14
C ASN A 83 -1.93 -6.75 0.74
N LYS A 84 -0.72 -6.29 1.02
CA LYS A 84 -0.23 -4.94 0.72
C LYS A 84 1.14 -5.08 0.07
N GLU A 85 1.18 -5.06 -1.24
CA GLU A 85 2.42 -5.25 -1.97
C GLU A 85 3.14 -3.93 -2.23
N ILE A 86 4.45 -3.97 -2.09
CA ILE A 86 5.37 -2.92 -2.55
C ILE A 86 6.10 -3.50 -3.74
N THR A 87 5.95 -2.89 -4.92
CA THR A 87 6.53 -3.40 -6.17
C THR A 87 7.27 -2.32 -6.93
N ASP A 88 8.04 -2.74 -7.94
CA ASP A 88 8.78 -1.84 -8.81
C ASP A 88 9.70 -0.88 -8.02
N ILE A 89 10.31 -1.39 -6.95
CA ILE A 89 11.24 -0.62 -6.12
C ILE A 89 12.49 -0.35 -6.97
N THR A 90 12.79 0.94 -7.14
CA THR A 90 13.90 1.39 -7.98
C THR A 90 14.67 2.49 -7.27
N GLN A 91 15.99 2.39 -7.27
CA GLN A 91 16.87 3.47 -6.87
C GLN A 91 17.21 4.32 -8.09
N ASN A 92 16.83 5.60 -8.04
CA ASN A 92 17.05 6.55 -9.11
C ASN A 92 18.47 7.14 -9.05
N ALA A 93 18.92 7.68 -10.18
CA ALA A 93 20.28 8.27 -10.30
C ALA A 93 20.48 9.50 -9.38
N ASP A 94 19.42 10.17 -8.98
CA ASP A 94 19.42 11.30 -8.05
C ASP A 94 19.44 10.89 -6.58
N GLY A 95 19.48 9.58 -6.28
CA GLY A 95 19.47 9.01 -4.94
C GLY A 95 18.07 8.83 -4.33
N THR A 96 17.01 9.18 -5.05
CA THR A 96 15.63 8.91 -4.60
C THR A 96 15.23 7.46 -4.83
N ILE A 97 14.22 6.98 -4.08
CA ILE A 97 13.63 5.65 -4.24
C ILE A 97 12.20 5.82 -4.75
N SER A 98 11.90 5.13 -5.86
CA SER A 98 10.54 5.02 -6.41
C SER A 98 10.00 3.63 -6.16
N PHE A 99 8.71 3.51 -5.85
CA PHE A 99 8.02 2.23 -5.71
C PHE A 99 6.52 2.38 -5.93
N LYS A 100 5.84 1.27 -6.18
CA LYS A 100 4.38 1.20 -6.21
C LYS A 100 3.88 0.49 -4.95
N PHE A 101 2.94 1.11 -4.26
CA PHE A 101 2.22 0.49 -3.16
C PHE A 101 0.86 0.02 -3.64
N ARG A 102 0.58 -1.28 -3.55
CA ARG A 102 -0.67 -1.86 -4.01
C ARG A 102 -1.42 -2.52 -2.86
N ASN A 103 -2.72 -2.29 -2.86
CA ASN A 103 -3.66 -3.10 -2.10
C ASN A 103 -4.36 -4.01 -3.11
N ASN A 104 -4.16 -5.32 -3.02
CA ASN A 104 -4.85 -6.29 -3.88
C ASN A 104 -6.36 -6.35 -3.63
N ASN A 105 -6.84 -5.79 -2.54
CA ASN A 105 -8.26 -5.55 -2.32
C ASN A 105 -8.66 -4.24 -2.99
N THR A 106 -9.20 -4.32 -4.20
CA THR A 106 -9.87 -3.21 -4.87
C THR A 106 -11.19 -2.88 -4.18
N THR A 107 -11.14 -2.38 -2.95
CA THR A 107 -12.24 -1.66 -2.30
C THR A 107 -12.13 -0.16 -2.53
N GLY A 108 -11.34 0.24 -3.53
CA GLY A 108 -11.27 1.60 -4.02
C GLY A 108 -12.22 1.76 -5.20
N ILE A 109 -12.85 2.92 -5.32
CA ILE A 109 -13.52 3.36 -6.53
C ILE A 109 -12.55 3.10 -7.69
N SER A 110 -12.85 2.09 -8.54
CA SER A 110 -12.14 1.91 -9.80
C SER A 110 -12.16 3.26 -10.51
N GLU A 111 -11.02 3.71 -11.02
CA GLU A 111 -10.98 4.88 -11.87
C GLU A 111 -12.11 4.75 -12.90
N ILE A 112 -13.09 5.64 -12.81
CA ILE A 112 -14.12 5.75 -13.84
C ILE A 112 -13.35 6.17 -15.07
N ASN A 113 -13.10 5.23 -15.98
CA ASN A 113 -12.62 5.55 -17.31
C ASN A 113 -13.59 6.57 -17.91
N ALA A 114 -13.19 7.83 -17.90
CA ALA A 114 -14.03 8.97 -18.30
C ALA A 114 -14.37 8.96 -19.79
N GLU A 115 -14.00 7.92 -20.53
CA GLU A 115 -14.16 7.89 -21.99
C GLU A 115 -15.41 7.15 -22.51
N SER A 116 -16.22 6.49 -21.66
CA SER A 116 -17.39 5.75 -22.20
C SER A 116 -18.68 5.77 -21.38
N SER A 117 -18.78 6.49 -20.27
CA SER A 117 -20.05 6.59 -19.54
C SER A 117 -20.56 8.02 -19.46
N LYS A 118 -21.83 8.22 -19.86
CA LYS A 118 -22.53 9.49 -19.61
C LYS A 118 -22.43 9.81 -18.12
N PRO A 119 -22.09 11.05 -17.73
CA PRO A 119 -21.92 11.40 -16.33
C PRO A 119 -23.23 11.21 -15.56
N ALA A 120 -23.13 10.64 -14.37
CA ALA A 120 -24.29 10.47 -13.50
C ALA A 120 -24.87 11.83 -13.09
N ILE A 121 -26.20 11.90 -13.07
CA ILE A 121 -26.97 13.07 -12.67
C ILE A 121 -27.58 12.78 -11.30
N TYR A 122 -27.36 13.69 -10.36
CA TYR A 122 -27.80 13.54 -8.97
C TYR A 122 -28.88 14.57 -8.64
N ASN A 123 -29.81 14.22 -7.76
CA ASN A 123 -30.67 15.20 -7.13
C ASN A 123 -29.91 15.99 -6.04
N MET A 124 -30.56 16.97 -5.42
CA MET A 124 -29.96 17.80 -4.37
C MET A 124 -29.61 17.02 -3.09
N ASN A 125 -30.12 15.78 -2.93
CA ASN A 125 -29.82 14.88 -1.81
C ASN A 125 -28.68 13.90 -2.14
N GLY A 126 -28.03 14.03 -3.31
CA GLY A 126 -26.93 13.16 -3.72
C GLY A 126 -27.35 11.80 -4.27
N ILE A 127 -28.65 11.59 -4.55
CA ILE A 127 -29.17 10.33 -5.11
C ILE A 127 -29.05 10.39 -6.64
N ILE A 128 -28.54 9.31 -7.27
CA ILE A 128 -28.46 9.19 -8.72
C ILE A 128 -29.87 9.13 -9.31
N MET A 129 -30.18 10.04 -10.21
CA MET A 129 -31.44 10.14 -10.93
C MET A 129 -31.39 9.55 -12.33
N GLY A 130 -30.19 9.43 -12.92
CA GLY A 130 -29.98 8.89 -14.25
C GLY A 130 -28.71 9.42 -14.90
N TYR A 131 -28.58 9.18 -16.20
CA TYR A 131 -27.40 9.55 -17.02
C TYR A 131 -27.78 10.42 -18.22
N ASP A 132 -29.06 10.82 -18.33
CA ASP A 132 -29.58 11.61 -19.43
C ASP A 132 -30.53 12.68 -18.86
N LEU A 133 -30.10 13.95 -18.91
CA LEU A 133 -30.84 15.05 -18.33
C LEU A 133 -32.22 15.22 -18.99
N ASP A 134 -32.32 14.92 -20.29
CA ASP A 134 -33.55 15.10 -21.06
C ASP A 134 -34.64 14.08 -20.75
N LYS A 135 -34.29 13.00 -20.07
CA LYS A 135 -35.22 11.97 -19.62
C LYS A 135 -35.72 12.15 -18.18
N LEU A 136 -35.15 13.10 -17.44
CA LEU A 136 -35.54 13.34 -16.06
C LEU A 136 -36.75 14.29 -15.97
N PRO A 137 -37.54 14.28 -14.90
CA PRO A 137 -38.56 15.28 -14.62
C PRO A 137 -37.98 16.71 -14.53
N LYS A 138 -38.82 17.74 -14.73
CA LYS A 138 -38.39 19.12 -14.51
C LYS A 138 -37.93 19.30 -13.07
N GLY A 139 -36.75 19.85 -12.89
CA GLY A 139 -36.13 19.97 -11.57
C GLY A 139 -34.72 20.55 -11.59
N ILE A 140 -34.09 20.54 -10.41
CA ILE A 140 -32.72 20.97 -10.24
C ILE A 140 -31.86 19.75 -9.91
N TYR A 141 -30.77 19.61 -10.60
CA TYR A 141 -29.86 18.46 -10.53
C TYR A 141 -28.42 18.88 -10.43
N LEU A 142 -27.56 17.95 -10.05
CA LEU A 142 -26.10 18.10 -10.06
C LEU A 142 -25.52 17.22 -11.18
N LEU A 143 -24.80 17.83 -12.11
CA LEU A 143 -24.09 17.17 -13.20
C LEU A 143 -22.65 17.65 -13.24
N LYS A 144 -21.70 16.72 -13.12
CA LYS A 144 -20.25 17.04 -13.04
C LYS A 144 -19.95 18.12 -11.97
N GLY A 145 -20.59 18.04 -10.81
CA GLY A 145 -20.42 19.00 -9.72
C GLY A 145 -21.04 20.38 -9.93
N LYS A 146 -21.75 20.59 -11.03
CA LYS A 146 -22.45 21.84 -11.34
C LYS A 146 -23.96 21.68 -11.23
N LYS A 147 -24.63 22.71 -10.72
CA LYS A 147 -26.08 22.78 -10.65
C LYS A 147 -26.66 23.04 -12.02
N VAL A 148 -27.55 22.17 -12.49
CA VAL A 148 -28.27 22.27 -13.75
C VAL A 148 -29.77 22.23 -13.52
N LYS A 149 -30.52 22.93 -14.35
CA LYS A 149 -31.97 22.93 -14.35
C LYS A 149 -32.48 22.27 -15.63
N ARG A 150 -33.44 21.39 -15.48
CA ARG A 150 -34.23 20.88 -16.57
C ARG A 150 -35.59 21.53 -16.60
#